data_5f26de751fc7d6b3152182a5f99e0c38
#
_entry.id   5f26de751fc7d6b3152182a5f99e0c38
#
_cell.length_a   1.000
_cell.length_b   1.000
_cell.length_c   1.000
_cell.angle_alpha   90.00
_cell.angle_beta   90.00
_cell.angle_gamma   90.00
#
_symmetry.space_group_name_H-M   'P 1'
#
loop_
_entity.id
_entity.type
_entity.pdbx_description
1 polymer ?
#
loop_
_entity_poly.entity_id
_entity_poly.type
_entity_poly.pdbx_seq_one_letter_code
_entity_poly.pdbx_strand_id
1 'polypeptide(L)'
;MEVQRVTMKPGDLEDRLINFAVRVLNVTESLPNTKAGSHIAGQLVRSGTSPAPNYGEAQSAESRRDFVHKMKICLKELRGTQIWLRIIERKPMCEANRLEGIIKQCDELVAIFVSSVKTAEEKEKQ
;
A
#
# COMPACT_ATOMS: atom_id res chain seq x y z
N MET A 1 -20.30 -0.69 -10.85
CA MET A 1 -20.03 -1.58 -9.81
C MET A 1 -19.37 -0.99 -8.59
N GLU A 2 -20.10 -0.46 -7.72
CA GLU A 2 -19.56 0.12 -6.50
C GLU A 2 -19.72 -0.80 -5.31
N VAL A 3 -20.13 -2.02 -5.55
CA VAL A 3 -20.50 -2.93 -4.49
C VAL A 3 -19.35 -3.20 -3.52
N GLN A 4 -18.16 -3.37 -4.06
CA GLN A 4 -17.01 -3.74 -3.23
C GLN A 4 -16.66 -2.68 -2.20
N ARG A 5 -16.71 -1.42 -2.59
CA ARG A 5 -16.27 -0.38 -1.67
C ARG A 5 -17.22 -0.18 -0.51
N VAL A 6 -18.51 -0.51 -0.68
CA VAL A 6 -19.47 -0.34 0.41
C VAL A 6 -19.46 -1.51 1.37
N THR A 7 -18.86 -2.65 0.99
CA THR A 7 -18.81 -3.81 1.85
C THR A 7 -17.53 -3.92 2.65
N MET A 8 -16.52 -3.10 2.35
CA MET A 8 -15.24 -3.15 3.02
C MET A 8 -15.32 -2.46 4.36
N LYS A 9 -15.10 -3.20 5.44
CA LYS A 9 -15.07 -2.68 6.80
C LYS A 9 -13.64 -2.25 7.15
N PRO A 10 -13.47 -1.32 8.09
CA PRO A 10 -12.12 -0.88 8.48
C PRO A 10 -11.21 -2.01 8.91
N GLY A 11 -11.74 -3.00 9.65
CA GLY A 11 -10.93 -4.15 10.07
C GLY A 11 -10.48 -5.00 8.89
N ASP A 12 -11.33 -5.13 7.87
CA ASP A 12 -10.98 -5.90 6.67
C ASP A 12 -9.85 -5.21 5.90
N LEU A 13 -9.90 -3.91 5.78
CA LEU A 13 -8.87 -3.15 5.07
C LEU A 13 -7.57 -3.18 5.86
N GLU A 14 -7.65 -3.06 7.18
CA GLU A 14 -6.47 -3.15 8.04
C GLU A 14 -5.79 -4.50 7.84
N ASP A 15 -6.54 -5.60 7.86
CA ASP A 15 -5.99 -6.94 7.64
C ASP A 15 -5.35 -7.05 6.27
N ARG A 16 -5.97 -6.50 5.24
CA ARG A 16 -5.40 -6.53 3.89
C ARG A 16 -4.07 -5.78 3.84
N LEU A 17 -3.97 -4.66 4.53
CA LEU A 17 -2.73 -3.89 4.58
C LEU A 17 -1.64 -4.62 5.35
N ILE A 18 -2.00 -5.28 6.45
CA ILE A 18 -1.05 -6.10 7.22
C ILE A 18 -0.55 -7.26 6.36
N ASN A 19 -1.46 -7.98 5.71
CA ASN A 19 -1.08 -9.10 4.86
C ASN A 19 -0.21 -8.64 3.69
N PHE A 20 -0.53 -7.48 3.13
CA PHE A 20 0.29 -6.88 2.07
C PHE A 20 1.70 -6.58 2.59
N ALA A 21 1.81 -6.00 3.78
CA ALA A 21 3.11 -5.70 4.39
C ALA A 21 3.94 -6.99 4.56
N VAL A 22 3.31 -8.07 5.03
CA VAL A 22 4.00 -9.36 5.17
C VAL A 22 4.53 -9.84 3.82
N ARG A 23 3.71 -9.72 2.77
CA ARG A 23 4.14 -10.13 1.43
C ARG A 23 5.28 -9.26 0.91
N VAL A 24 5.25 -7.95 1.23
CA VAL A 24 6.36 -7.06 0.90
C VAL A 24 7.65 -7.55 1.56
N LEU A 25 7.60 -7.91 2.84
CA LEU A 25 8.78 -8.41 3.54
C LEU A 25 9.31 -9.69 2.88
N ASN A 26 8.41 -10.58 2.46
CA ASN A 26 8.82 -11.81 1.78
C ASN A 26 9.53 -11.50 0.46
N VAL A 27 9.04 -10.52 -0.30
CA VAL A 27 9.70 -10.12 -1.55
C VAL A 27 11.08 -9.55 -1.27
N THR A 28 11.22 -8.69 -0.26
CA THR A 28 12.52 -8.08 0.04
C THR A 28 13.56 -9.13 0.40
N GLU A 29 13.15 -10.20 1.07
CA GLU A 29 14.06 -11.28 1.44
C GLU A 29 14.54 -12.07 0.23
N SER A 30 13.86 -11.99 -0.90
CA SER A 30 14.25 -12.69 -2.12
C SER A 30 15.12 -11.83 -3.04
N LEU A 31 15.34 -10.56 -2.71
CA LEU A 31 16.13 -9.67 -3.55
C LEU A 31 17.63 -9.97 -3.38
N PRO A 32 18.44 -9.71 -4.44
CA PRO A 32 19.85 -10.07 -4.37
C PRO A 32 20.61 -9.25 -3.33
N ASN A 33 21.62 -9.88 -2.75
CA ASN A 33 22.48 -9.23 -1.76
C ASN A 33 23.56 -8.43 -2.50
N THR A 34 23.13 -7.39 -3.20
CA THR A 34 23.96 -6.48 -3.95
C THR A 34 23.66 -5.06 -3.47
N LYS A 35 24.46 -4.12 -3.88
CA LYS A 35 24.21 -2.71 -3.53
C LYS A 35 22.82 -2.28 -4.02
N ALA A 36 22.49 -2.59 -5.26
CA ALA A 36 21.17 -2.22 -5.82
C ALA A 36 20.06 -2.96 -5.11
N GLY A 37 20.23 -4.27 -4.88
CA GLY A 37 19.23 -5.06 -4.19
C GLY A 37 18.95 -4.55 -2.79
N SER A 38 20.01 -4.22 -2.05
CA SER A 38 19.86 -3.70 -0.69
C SER A 38 19.15 -2.34 -0.68
N HIS A 39 19.48 -1.46 -1.62
CA HIS A 39 18.83 -0.16 -1.71
C HIS A 39 17.32 -0.32 -1.98
N ILE A 40 16.99 -1.11 -2.99
CA ILE A 40 15.59 -1.33 -3.38
C ILE A 40 14.83 -2.01 -2.22
N ALA A 41 15.44 -3.01 -1.59
CA ALA A 41 14.81 -3.70 -0.46
C ALA A 41 14.47 -2.72 0.66
N GLY A 42 15.38 -1.81 1.01
CA GLY A 42 15.13 -0.82 2.04
C GLY A 42 13.97 0.11 1.71
N GLN A 43 13.92 0.58 0.46
CA GLN A 43 12.84 1.45 0.01
C GLN A 43 11.50 0.72 0.01
N LEU A 44 11.49 -0.52 -0.46
CA LEU A 44 10.27 -1.33 -0.52
C LEU A 44 9.75 -1.66 0.88
N VAL A 45 10.64 -2.03 1.81
CA VAL A 45 10.25 -2.29 3.20
C VAL A 45 9.54 -1.06 3.77
N ARG A 46 10.16 0.11 3.63
CA ARG A 46 9.60 1.33 4.20
C ARG A 46 8.25 1.66 3.60
N SER A 47 8.15 1.71 2.26
CA SER A 47 6.92 2.15 1.62
C SER A 47 5.81 1.10 1.70
N GLY A 48 6.16 -0.18 1.67
CA GLY A 48 5.17 -1.25 1.66
C GLY A 48 4.62 -1.60 3.03
N THR A 49 5.37 -1.30 4.09
CA THR A 49 4.90 -1.56 5.46
C THR A 49 4.27 -0.32 6.11
N SER A 50 4.47 0.86 5.55
CA SER A 50 3.96 2.12 6.10
C SER A 50 2.42 2.25 6.04
N PRO A 51 1.73 1.78 4.99
CA PRO A 51 0.28 1.97 4.92
C PRO A 51 -0.50 1.37 6.08
N ALA A 52 -0.10 0.20 6.58
CA ALA A 52 -0.84 -0.45 7.65
C ALA A 52 -0.91 0.40 8.93
N PRO A 53 0.22 0.86 9.50
CA PRO A 53 0.14 1.70 10.70
C PRO A 53 -0.47 3.06 10.43
N ASN A 54 -0.26 3.66 9.26
CA ASN A 54 -0.88 4.94 8.94
C ASN A 54 -2.40 4.82 8.85
N TYR A 55 -2.89 3.72 8.30
CA TYR A 55 -4.32 3.47 8.26
C TYR A 55 -4.87 3.30 9.68
N GLY A 56 -4.14 2.58 10.54
CA GLY A 56 -4.53 2.44 11.95
C GLY A 56 -4.65 3.79 12.63
N GLU A 57 -3.69 4.68 12.37
CA GLU A 57 -3.74 6.04 12.92
C GLU A 57 -4.91 6.84 12.35
N ALA A 58 -5.24 6.63 11.07
CA ALA A 58 -6.39 7.30 10.45
C ALA A 58 -7.69 6.95 11.18
N GLN A 59 -7.83 5.70 11.64
CA GLN A 59 -9.01 5.27 12.36
C GLN A 59 -9.17 5.98 13.69
N SER A 60 -8.09 6.52 14.25
CA SER A 60 -8.10 7.26 15.51
C SER A 60 -7.94 8.75 15.31
N ALA A 61 -8.15 9.24 14.09
CA ALA A 61 -7.95 10.65 13.77
C ALA A 61 -8.92 11.53 14.57
N GLU A 62 -8.42 12.69 14.97
CA GLU A 62 -9.18 13.61 15.82
C GLU A 62 -10.14 14.49 15.03
N SER A 63 -9.98 14.55 13.70
CA SER A 63 -10.83 15.37 12.85
C SER A 63 -10.91 14.73 11.47
N ARG A 64 -11.90 15.18 10.69
CA ARG A 64 -12.02 14.76 9.29
C ARG A 64 -10.76 15.15 8.50
N ARG A 65 -10.25 16.32 8.76
CA ARG A 65 -9.05 16.80 8.07
C ARG A 65 -7.85 15.91 8.37
N ASP A 66 -7.67 15.51 9.63
CA ASP A 66 -6.58 14.62 10.02
C ASP A 66 -6.76 13.25 9.38
N PHE A 67 -8.00 12.73 9.35
CA PHE A 67 -8.31 11.47 8.68
C PHE A 67 -7.91 11.50 7.21
N VAL A 68 -8.32 12.55 6.49
CA VAL A 68 -8.00 12.72 5.06
C VAL A 68 -6.49 12.75 4.87
N HIS A 69 -5.79 13.49 5.74
CA HIS A 69 -4.33 13.58 5.65
C HIS A 69 -3.66 12.21 5.79
N LYS A 70 -4.09 11.44 6.79
CA LYS A 70 -3.52 10.10 7.02
C LYS A 70 -3.83 9.15 5.86
N MET A 71 -5.03 9.23 5.30
CA MET A 71 -5.40 8.41 4.16
C MET A 71 -4.57 8.76 2.92
N LYS A 72 -4.25 10.04 2.73
CA LYS A 72 -3.38 10.47 1.63
C LYS A 72 -1.96 9.95 1.80
N ILE A 73 -1.47 9.86 3.04
CA ILE A 73 -0.16 9.27 3.30
C ILE A 73 -0.17 7.79 2.89
N CYS A 74 -1.21 7.05 3.25
CA CYS A 74 -1.34 5.65 2.84
C CYS A 74 -1.28 5.52 1.32
N LEU A 75 -2.04 6.34 0.62
CA LEU A 75 -2.09 6.31 -0.85
C LEU A 75 -0.72 6.62 -1.45
N LYS A 76 -0.05 7.64 -0.93
CA LYS A 76 1.28 8.02 -1.40
C LYS A 76 2.26 6.86 -1.27
N GLU A 77 2.26 6.19 -0.12
CA GLU A 77 3.18 5.08 0.12
C GLU A 77 2.83 3.87 -0.75
N LEU A 78 1.55 3.61 -0.96
CA LEU A 78 1.15 2.53 -1.85
C LEU A 78 1.57 2.79 -3.30
N ARG A 79 1.47 4.04 -3.77
CA ARG A 79 1.92 4.40 -5.11
C ARG A 79 3.44 4.24 -5.24
N GLY A 80 4.18 4.61 -4.20
CA GLY A 80 5.63 4.40 -4.18
C GLY A 80 5.97 2.92 -4.25
N THR A 81 5.26 2.11 -3.47
CA THR A 81 5.46 0.66 -3.48
C THR A 81 5.16 0.08 -4.86
N GLN A 82 4.11 0.55 -5.50
CA GLN A 82 3.74 0.13 -6.85
C GLN A 82 4.91 0.33 -7.83
N ILE A 83 5.57 1.48 -7.74
CA ILE A 83 6.70 1.80 -8.60
C ILE A 83 7.90 0.90 -8.28
N TRP A 84 8.22 0.70 -6.99
CA TRP A 84 9.34 -0.18 -6.62
C TRP A 84 9.11 -1.61 -7.11
N LEU A 85 7.89 -2.12 -7.00
CA LEU A 85 7.58 -3.47 -7.48
C LEU A 85 7.76 -3.58 -9.00
N ARG A 86 7.40 -2.53 -9.74
CA ARG A 86 7.59 -2.54 -11.20
C ARG A 86 9.05 -2.47 -11.60
N ILE A 87 9.87 -1.76 -10.83
CA ILE A 87 11.31 -1.73 -11.05
C ILE A 87 11.88 -3.14 -10.85
N ILE A 88 11.49 -3.82 -9.77
CA ILE A 88 11.94 -5.16 -9.48
C ILE A 88 11.54 -6.12 -10.60
N GLU A 89 10.33 -5.98 -11.11
CA GLU A 89 9.80 -6.82 -12.17
C GLU A 89 10.57 -6.65 -13.47
N ARG A 90 10.88 -5.41 -13.82
CA ARG A 90 11.48 -5.09 -15.13
C ARG A 90 12.98 -5.33 -15.22
N LYS A 91 13.72 -5.26 -14.13
CA LYS A 91 15.17 -5.46 -14.10
C LYS A 91 15.57 -6.83 -14.64
N PRO A 92 15.00 -8.01 -14.30
CA PRO A 92 14.28 -8.38 -13.08
C PRO A 92 15.24 -8.70 -11.93
N MET A 93 14.72 -8.61 -10.70
CA MET A 93 15.53 -8.83 -9.50
C MET A 93 15.13 -10.07 -8.71
N CYS A 94 14.04 -10.72 -9.10
CA CYS A 94 13.62 -12.00 -8.53
C CYS A 94 12.71 -12.69 -9.54
N GLU A 95 12.27 -13.90 -9.21
CA GLU A 95 11.42 -14.67 -10.13
C GLU A 95 10.05 -14.00 -10.27
N ALA A 96 9.54 -14.02 -11.51
CA ALA A 96 8.29 -13.36 -11.85
C ALA A 96 7.11 -13.84 -11.01
N ASN A 97 7.08 -15.15 -10.69
CA ASN A 97 5.97 -15.73 -9.94
C ASN A 97 5.89 -15.21 -8.51
N ARG A 98 6.97 -14.61 -7.98
CA ARG A 98 6.94 -14.02 -6.66
C ARG A 98 6.26 -12.65 -6.67
N LEU A 99 6.12 -12.04 -7.83
CA LEU A 99 5.67 -10.66 -7.95
C LEU A 99 4.25 -10.49 -8.44
N GLU A 100 3.74 -11.43 -9.27
CA GLU A 100 2.46 -11.16 -9.94
C GLU A 100 1.31 -10.99 -8.95
N GLY A 101 1.26 -11.77 -7.89
CA GLY A 101 0.19 -11.64 -6.90
C GLY A 101 0.27 -10.35 -6.11
N ILE A 102 1.49 -9.95 -5.70
CA ILE A 102 1.65 -8.74 -4.89
C ILE A 102 1.46 -7.48 -5.72
N ILE A 103 1.87 -7.50 -7.00
CA ILE A 103 1.64 -6.36 -7.89
C ILE A 103 0.14 -6.14 -8.05
N LYS A 104 -0.61 -7.21 -8.31
CA LYS A 104 -2.06 -7.14 -8.45
C LYS A 104 -2.70 -6.60 -7.16
N GLN A 105 -2.26 -7.11 -6.02
CA GLN A 105 -2.80 -6.67 -4.73
C GLN A 105 -2.49 -5.19 -4.48
N CYS A 106 -1.29 -4.75 -4.85
CA CYS A 106 -0.92 -3.34 -4.70
C CYS A 106 -1.80 -2.45 -5.56
N ASP A 107 -2.04 -2.86 -6.82
CA ASP A 107 -2.91 -2.11 -7.72
C ASP A 107 -4.33 -2.00 -7.15
N GLU A 108 -4.83 -3.08 -6.55
CA GLU A 108 -6.15 -3.07 -5.91
C GLU A 108 -6.19 -2.12 -4.71
N LEU A 109 -5.16 -2.16 -3.88
CA LEU A 109 -5.09 -1.28 -2.71
C LEU A 109 -5.01 0.19 -3.12
N VAL A 110 -4.22 0.50 -4.15
CA VAL A 110 -4.16 1.86 -4.70
C VAL A 110 -5.56 2.33 -5.11
N ALA A 111 -6.29 1.49 -5.84
CA ALA A 111 -7.63 1.84 -6.30
C ALA A 111 -8.58 2.08 -5.13
N ILE A 112 -8.51 1.24 -4.09
CA ILE A 112 -9.34 1.40 -2.88
C ILE A 112 -9.03 2.74 -2.21
N PHE A 113 -7.75 3.08 -2.06
CA PHE A 113 -7.36 4.31 -1.38
C PHE A 113 -7.65 5.55 -2.21
N VAL A 114 -7.54 5.48 -3.54
CA VAL A 114 -7.96 6.59 -4.42
C VAL A 114 -9.43 6.90 -4.17
N SER A 115 -10.28 5.86 -4.17
CA SER A 115 -11.71 6.02 -3.95
C SER A 115 -12.00 6.55 -2.55
N SER A 116 -11.33 6.00 -1.53
CA SER A 116 -11.56 6.39 -0.14
C SER A 116 -11.14 7.83 0.13
N VAL A 117 -10.01 8.26 -0.42
CA VAL A 117 -9.53 9.64 -0.27
C VAL A 117 -10.51 10.60 -0.92
N LYS A 118 -10.97 10.27 -2.12
CA LYS A 118 -11.92 11.12 -2.84
C LYS A 118 -13.21 11.31 -2.03
N THR A 119 -13.76 10.20 -1.52
CA THR A 119 -14.97 10.24 -0.70
C THR A 119 -14.76 11.08 0.56
N ALA A 120 -13.63 10.88 1.24
CA ALA A 120 -13.34 11.60 2.47
C ALA A 120 -13.16 13.10 2.22
N GLU A 121 -12.53 13.48 1.11
CA GLU A 121 -12.36 14.87 0.74
C GLU A 121 -13.70 15.54 0.45
N GLU A 122 -14.60 14.82 -0.20
CA GLU A 122 -15.93 15.37 -0.47
C GLU A 122 -16.70 15.64 0.83
N LYS A 123 -16.57 14.73 1.80
CA LYS A 123 -17.20 14.89 3.10
C LYS A 123 -16.57 16.03 3.90
N GLU A 124 -15.27 16.24 3.72
CA GLU A 124 -14.57 17.32 4.42
C GLU A 124 -15.12 18.69 4.00
N LYS A 125 -15.53 18.81 2.74
CA LYS A 125 -16.05 20.06 2.19
C LYS A 125 -17.45 20.39 2.69
N GLN A 126 -18.13 19.43 3.28
CA GLN A 126 -19.48 19.64 3.84
C GLN A 126 -19.35 20.13 5.28
#